data_33c0218cd3a72e9e4d839f06547ec7dc
#
_entry.id   33c0218cd3a72e9e4d839f06547ec7dc
#
_cell.length_a   1.000
_cell.length_b   1.000
_cell.length_c   1.000
_cell.angle_alpha   90.00
_cell.angle_beta   90.00
_cell.angle_gamma   90.00
#
_symmetry.space_group_name_H-M   'P 1'
#
loop_
_entity.id
_entity.type
_entity.pdbx_description
1 polymer ?
#
loop_
_entity_poly.entity_id
_entity_poly.type
_entity_poly.pdbx_seq_one_letter_code
_entity_poly.pdbx_strand_id
1 'polypeptide(L)'
;MSVVLDASAIIAMLKGERGAAKVAAEVGGARVSSVNYAEVVSHFIHAGMPEREVDAMLDPLPLTVVPADKALAQIAGRLRAATAEAGLSLGDRFCLALAQRDGLPAWTSDQNWKTIADAVEVKVVAIR
;
A
#
# COMPACT_ATOMS: atom_id res chain seq x y z
N MET A 1 -8.24 15.34 -0.99
CA MET A 1 -8.35 14.13 -0.17
C MET A 1 -7.10 13.27 -0.32
N SER A 2 -6.73 12.60 0.75
CA SER A 2 -5.59 11.68 0.75
C SER A 2 -5.96 10.33 0.14
N VAL A 3 -4.95 9.52 -0.14
CA VAL A 3 -5.11 8.14 -0.61
C VAL A 3 -4.25 7.23 0.26
N VAL A 4 -4.55 5.94 0.25
CA VAL A 4 -3.72 4.91 0.89
C VAL A 4 -3.00 4.16 -0.23
N LEU A 5 -1.67 4.09 -0.12
CA LEU A 5 -0.83 3.40 -1.09
C LEU A 5 -0.42 2.03 -0.54
N ASP A 6 -0.48 1.00 -1.37
CA ASP A 6 0.17 -0.26 -1.05
C ASP A 6 1.64 -0.22 -1.47
N ALA A 7 2.39 -1.27 -1.16
CA ALA A 7 3.80 -1.34 -1.52
C ALA A 7 4.01 -1.30 -3.03
N SER A 8 3.15 -1.96 -3.81
CA SER A 8 3.30 -2.02 -5.26
C SER A 8 3.18 -0.65 -5.93
N ALA A 9 2.29 0.19 -5.43
CA ALA A 9 2.11 1.55 -5.95
C ALA A 9 3.35 2.41 -5.67
N ILE A 10 3.90 2.33 -4.46
CA ILE A 10 5.11 3.07 -4.09
C ILE A 10 6.31 2.58 -4.91
N ILE A 11 6.48 1.28 -5.04
CA ILE A 11 7.56 0.67 -5.82
C ILE A 11 7.48 1.10 -7.29
N ALA A 12 6.28 1.08 -7.88
CA ALA A 12 6.08 1.53 -9.26
C ALA A 12 6.49 2.98 -9.44
N MET A 13 6.14 3.86 -8.50
CA MET A 13 6.53 5.26 -8.53
C MET A 13 8.06 5.41 -8.49
N LEU A 14 8.73 4.71 -7.57
CA LEU A 14 10.17 4.82 -7.39
C LEU A 14 10.97 4.25 -8.55
N LYS A 15 10.45 3.20 -9.21
CA LYS A 15 11.09 2.55 -10.34
C LYS A 15 10.71 3.16 -11.70
N GLY A 16 9.84 4.15 -11.72
CA GLY A 16 9.37 4.74 -12.97
C GLY A 16 8.56 3.79 -13.83
N GLU A 17 7.85 2.85 -13.22
CA GLU A 17 7.00 1.89 -13.92
C GLU A 17 5.69 2.55 -14.35
N ARG A 18 4.90 1.84 -15.17
CA ARG A 18 3.59 2.33 -15.63
C ARG A 18 2.72 2.69 -14.42
N GLY A 19 2.17 3.89 -14.42
CA GLY A 19 1.39 4.43 -13.33
C GLY A 19 2.20 5.31 -12.37
N ALA A 20 3.52 5.40 -12.52
CA ALA A 20 4.40 6.17 -11.62
C ALA A 20 3.97 7.63 -11.49
N ALA A 21 3.67 8.30 -12.61
CA ALA A 21 3.28 9.71 -12.59
C ALA A 21 1.96 9.94 -11.84
N LYS A 22 1.03 9.00 -11.95
CA LYS A 22 -0.25 9.06 -11.25
C LYS A 22 -0.04 8.98 -9.74
N VAL A 23 0.83 8.09 -9.27
CA VAL A 23 1.16 7.96 -7.85
C VAL A 23 1.93 9.19 -7.37
N ALA A 24 2.90 9.66 -8.14
CA ALA A 24 3.71 10.83 -7.77
C ALA A 24 2.85 12.08 -7.55
N ALA A 25 1.77 12.23 -8.31
CA ALA A 25 0.85 13.36 -8.14
C ALA A 25 0.11 13.33 -6.79
N GLU A 26 -0.02 12.16 -6.18
CA GLU A 26 -0.77 11.97 -4.93
C GLU A 26 0.11 11.65 -3.73
N VAL A 27 1.43 11.52 -3.91
CA VAL A 27 2.33 11.05 -2.83
C VAL A 27 2.37 12.03 -1.66
N GLY A 28 2.20 13.32 -1.91
CA GLY A 28 2.18 14.32 -0.83
C GLY A 28 1.00 14.10 0.09
N GLY A 29 1.29 13.68 1.34
CA GLY A 29 0.25 13.38 2.32
C GLY A 29 -0.43 12.04 2.15
N ALA A 30 -0.03 11.23 1.19
CA ALA A 30 -0.54 9.87 1.07
C ALA A 30 -0.19 9.05 2.31
N ARG A 31 -1.05 8.11 2.65
CA ARG A 31 -0.90 7.26 3.83
C ARG A 31 -0.44 5.87 3.40
N VAL A 32 0.40 5.27 4.21
CA VAL A 32 0.88 3.89 4.00
C VAL A 32 0.97 3.19 5.35
N SER A 33 0.52 1.94 5.44
CA SER A 33 0.71 1.18 6.67
C SER A 33 2.19 0.86 6.85
N SER A 34 2.65 0.76 8.11
CA SER A 34 4.04 0.38 8.39
C SER A 34 4.38 -1.02 7.85
N VAL A 35 3.39 -1.90 7.70
CA VAL A 35 3.59 -3.21 7.07
C VAL A 35 3.93 -3.04 5.59
N ASN A 36 3.17 -2.23 4.87
CA ASN A 36 3.43 -1.99 3.45
C ASN A 36 4.73 -1.20 3.24
N TYR A 37 5.05 -0.29 4.15
CA TYR A 37 6.33 0.41 4.13
C TYR A 37 7.50 -0.57 4.27
N ALA A 38 7.39 -1.53 5.19
CA ALA A 38 8.39 -2.59 5.35
C ALA A 38 8.54 -3.44 4.08
N GLU A 39 7.45 -3.69 3.37
CA GLU A 39 7.50 -4.41 2.09
C GLU A 39 8.28 -3.63 1.03
N VAL A 40 8.14 -2.30 1.00
CA VAL A 40 8.93 -1.45 0.08
C VAL A 40 10.42 -1.54 0.41
N VAL A 41 10.78 -1.40 1.68
CA VAL A 41 12.17 -1.55 2.14
C VAL A 41 12.71 -2.92 1.72
N SER A 42 11.98 -3.98 2.04
CA SER A 42 12.36 -5.36 1.73
C SER A 42 12.60 -5.58 0.24
N HIS A 43 11.76 -5.00 -0.61
CA HIS A 43 11.89 -5.12 -2.06
C HIS A 43 13.24 -4.59 -2.55
N PHE A 44 13.65 -3.41 -2.11
CA PHE A 44 14.90 -2.80 -2.56
C PHE A 44 16.13 -3.46 -1.94
N ILE A 45 16.04 -3.90 -0.69
CA ILE A 45 17.11 -4.70 -0.06
C ILE A 45 17.32 -6.00 -0.85
N HIS A 46 16.24 -6.70 -1.18
CA HIS A 46 16.33 -7.94 -1.94
C HIS A 46 16.91 -7.72 -3.36
N ALA A 47 16.64 -6.54 -3.94
CA ALA A 47 17.21 -6.17 -5.24
C ALA A 47 18.68 -5.78 -5.18
N GLY A 48 19.29 -5.78 -3.98
CA GLY A 48 20.71 -5.52 -3.80
C GLY A 48 21.07 -4.07 -3.46
N MET A 49 20.08 -3.22 -3.19
CA MET A 49 20.35 -1.84 -2.80
C MET A 49 20.87 -1.80 -1.35
N PRO A 50 21.99 -1.10 -1.07
CA PRO A 50 22.50 -0.97 0.30
C PRO A 50 21.49 -0.27 1.21
N GLU A 51 21.45 -0.67 2.48
CA GLU A 51 20.51 -0.11 3.48
C GLU A 51 20.51 1.42 3.49
N ARG A 52 21.70 2.02 3.49
CA ARG A 52 21.85 3.48 3.51
C ARG A 52 21.18 4.14 2.30
N GLU A 53 21.27 3.52 1.13
CA GLU A 53 20.65 4.06 -0.07
C GLU A 53 19.13 3.91 -0.05
N VAL A 54 18.63 2.80 0.53
CA VAL A 54 17.19 2.60 0.71
C VAL A 54 16.63 3.71 1.60
N ASP A 55 17.26 3.95 2.74
CA ASP A 55 16.83 5.00 3.67
C ASP A 55 16.89 6.38 3.00
N ALA A 56 17.96 6.67 2.29
CA ALA A 56 18.11 7.96 1.60
C ALA A 56 17.04 8.19 0.53
N MET A 57 16.58 7.12 -0.11
CA MET A 57 15.51 7.18 -1.11
C MET A 57 14.13 7.37 -0.48
N LEU A 58 13.87 6.71 0.65
CA LEU A 58 12.54 6.68 1.26
C LEU A 58 12.28 7.79 2.26
N ASP A 59 13.28 8.17 3.06
CA ASP A 59 13.10 9.17 4.13
C ASP A 59 12.56 10.52 3.63
N PRO A 60 12.96 11.05 2.46
CA PRO A 60 12.43 12.33 1.98
C PRO A 60 11.00 12.26 1.45
N LEU A 61 10.42 11.08 1.23
CA LEU A 61 9.09 10.97 0.66
C LEU A 61 8.05 11.56 1.63
N PRO A 62 7.14 12.42 1.16
CA PRO A 62 6.15 13.06 2.01
C PRO A 62 4.97 12.13 2.32
N LEU A 63 5.27 10.89 2.68
CA LEU A 63 4.30 9.88 3.09
C LEU A 63 4.00 9.99 4.58
N THR A 64 2.76 9.70 4.96
CA THR A 64 2.41 9.47 6.35
C THR A 64 2.43 7.96 6.60
N VAL A 65 3.43 7.49 7.33
CA VAL A 65 3.53 6.07 7.72
C VAL A 65 2.67 5.87 8.96
N VAL A 66 1.66 5.01 8.84
CA VAL A 66 0.70 4.73 9.90
C VAL A 66 1.08 3.43 10.62
N PRO A 67 1.33 3.47 11.93
CA PRO A 67 1.69 2.26 12.66
C PRO A 67 0.61 1.18 12.57
N ALA A 68 1.06 -0.05 12.32
CA ALA A 68 0.20 -1.23 12.34
C ALA A 68 -0.03 -1.68 13.79
N ASP A 69 -0.89 -0.97 14.50
CA ASP A 69 -1.22 -1.27 15.87
C ASP A 69 -2.21 -2.45 15.99
N LYS A 70 -2.57 -2.80 17.23
CA LYS A 70 -3.48 -3.92 17.49
C LYS A 70 -4.83 -3.74 16.79
N ALA A 71 -5.39 -2.54 16.83
CA ALA A 71 -6.70 -2.27 16.22
C ALA A 71 -6.65 -2.46 14.70
N LEU A 72 -5.63 -1.92 14.04
CA LEU A 72 -5.45 -2.10 12.61
C LEU A 72 -5.20 -3.57 12.24
N ALA A 73 -4.39 -4.27 13.05
CA ALA A 73 -4.12 -5.69 12.85
C ALA A 73 -5.41 -6.53 12.93
N GLN A 74 -6.31 -6.20 13.85
CA GLN A 74 -7.59 -6.89 13.97
C GLN A 74 -8.46 -6.69 12.72
N ILE A 75 -8.51 -5.48 12.20
CA ILE A 75 -9.23 -5.20 10.95
C ILE A 75 -8.63 -6.01 9.80
N ALA A 76 -7.31 -5.94 9.62
CA ALA A 76 -6.61 -6.66 8.56
C ALA A 76 -6.84 -8.17 8.65
N GLY A 77 -6.80 -8.73 9.85
CA GLY A 77 -7.05 -10.15 10.06
C GLY A 77 -8.46 -10.56 9.67
N ARG A 78 -9.46 -9.77 10.04
CA ARG A 78 -10.87 -10.05 9.70
C ARG A 78 -11.15 -10.00 8.20
N LEU A 79 -10.42 -9.16 7.47
CA LEU A 79 -10.60 -9.05 6.02
C LEU A 79 -10.26 -10.33 5.26
N ARG A 80 -9.61 -11.30 5.90
CA ARG A 80 -9.32 -12.58 5.26
C ARG A 80 -10.60 -13.27 4.76
N ALA A 81 -11.70 -13.14 5.47
CA ALA A 81 -12.96 -13.77 5.07
C ALA A 81 -13.42 -13.33 3.67
N ALA A 82 -13.24 -12.05 3.34
CA ALA A 82 -13.67 -11.49 2.05
C ALA A 82 -12.57 -11.58 0.97
N THR A 83 -11.33 -11.88 1.33
CA THR A 83 -10.19 -11.76 0.40
C THR A 83 -9.42 -13.05 0.15
N ALA A 84 -9.72 -14.11 0.89
CA ALA A 84 -8.97 -15.37 0.80
C ALA A 84 -9.03 -16.00 -0.60
N GLU A 85 -10.22 -16.04 -1.21
CA GLU A 85 -10.39 -16.63 -2.55
C GLU A 85 -9.67 -15.83 -3.63
N ALA A 86 -9.57 -14.52 -3.47
CA ALA A 86 -8.83 -13.68 -4.41
C ALA A 86 -7.31 -13.77 -4.22
N GLY A 87 -6.86 -14.49 -3.21
CA GLY A 87 -5.44 -14.73 -2.97
C GLY A 87 -4.67 -13.52 -2.45
N LEU A 88 -5.34 -12.56 -1.81
CA LEU A 88 -4.67 -11.40 -1.25
C LEU A 88 -3.78 -11.80 -0.08
N SER A 89 -2.59 -11.18 -0.03
CA SER A 89 -1.63 -11.40 1.06
C SER A 89 -2.02 -10.63 2.32
N LEU A 90 -1.34 -10.92 3.42
CA LEU A 90 -1.49 -10.17 4.66
C LEU A 90 -1.17 -8.68 4.44
N GLY A 91 -0.10 -8.36 3.72
CA GLY A 91 0.25 -6.97 3.39
C GLY A 91 -0.87 -6.27 2.63
N ASP A 92 -1.46 -6.92 1.64
CA ASP A 92 -2.59 -6.38 0.89
C ASP A 92 -3.74 -6.02 1.83
N ARG A 93 -4.03 -6.91 2.79
CA ARG A 93 -5.11 -6.69 3.75
C ARG A 93 -4.80 -5.54 4.71
N PHE A 94 -3.54 -5.29 5.06
CA PHE A 94 -3.17 -4.12 5.86
C PHE A 94 -3.44 -2.81 5.10
N CYS A 95 -3.16 -2.78 3.81
CA CYS A 95 -3.51 -1.60 2.99
C CYS A 95 -5.02 -1.37 2.98
N LEU A 96 -5.79 -2.42 2.70
CA LEU A 96 -7.25 -2.34 2.68
C LEU A 96 -7.83 -1.96 4.05
N ALA A 97 -7.26 -2.50 5.13
CA ALA A 97 -7.70 -2.18 6.49
C ALA A 97 -7.50 -0.70 6.81
N LEU A 98 -6.36 -0.14 6.45
CA LEU A 98 -6.08 1.28 6.65
C LEU A 98 -7.04 2.14 5.83
N ALA A 99 -7.26 1.77 4.56
CA ALA A 99 -8.19 2.48 3.69
C ALA A 99 -9.63 2.44 4.22
N GLN A 100 -10.08 1.27 4.69
CA GLN A 100 -11.41 1.10 5.25
C GLN A 100 -11.59 1.93 6.52
N ARG A 101 -10.64 1.86 7.44
CA ARG A 101 -10.69 2.60 8.70
C ARG A 101 -10.74 4.12 8.46
N ASP A 102 -9.94 4.61 7.53
CA ASP A 102 -9.79 6.04 7.29
C ASP A 102 -10.77 6.58 6.24
N GLY A 103 -11.55 5.70 5.62
CA GLY A 103 -12.52 6.12 4.59
C GLY A 103 -11.85 6.69 3.34
N LEU A 104 -10.67 6.15 2.96
CA LEU A 104 -9.88 6.62 1.84
C LEU A 104 -9.77 5.54 0.74
N PRO A 105 -9.54 5.93 -0.51
CA PRO A 105 -9.29 4.95 -1.56
C PRO A 105 -7.93 4.26 -1.37
N ALA A 106 -7.87 2.99 -1.73
CA ALA A 106 -6.64 2.20 -1.77
C ALA A 106 -6.11 2.13 -3.19
N TRP A 107 -4.85 2.48 -3.37
CA TRP A 107 -4.18 2.49 -4.66
C TRP A 107 -3.18 1.34 -4.74
N THR A 108 -3.29 0.54 -5.78
CA THR A 108 -2.47 -0.66 -5.99
C THR A 108 -2.15 -0.84 -7.48
N SER A 109 -1.09 -1.58 -7.78
CA SER A 109 -0.81 -2.01 -9.15
C SER A 109 -1.56 -3.29 -9.52
N ASP A 110 -2.19 -3.96 -8.55
CA ASP A 110 -2.87 -5.24 -8.75
C ASP A 110 -4.35 -5.05 -9.05
N GLN A 111 -4.73 -5.26 -10.32
CA GLN A 111 -6.12 -5.11 -10.75
C GLN A 111 -7.06 -6.14 -10.11
N ASN A 112 -6.53 -7.24 -9.59
CA ASN A 112 -7.34 -8.26 -8.93
C ASN A 112 -8.08 -7.73 -7.69
N TRP A 113 -7.57 -6.67 -7.06
CA TRP A 113 -8.24 -6.07 -5.91
C TRP A 113 -9.62 -5.51 -6.24
N LYS A 114 -9.88 -5.19 -7.50
CA LYS A 114 -11.21 -4.69 -7.90
C LYS A 114 -12.30 -5.72 -7.67
N THR A 115 -11.95 -7.01 -7.66
CA THR A 115 -12.91 -8.09 -7.47
C THR A 115 -13.46 -8.16 -6.05
N ILE A 116 -12.74 -7.60 -5.07
CA ILE A 116 -13.15 -7.64 -3.65
C ILE A 116 -13.50 -6.26 -3.09
N ALA A 117 -13.41 -5.21 -3.89
CA ALA A 117 -13.58 -3.83 -3.43
C ALA A 117 -14.92 -3.61 -2.73
N ASP A 118 -16.01 -4.10 -3.30
CA ASP A 118 -17.35 -3.94 -2.71
C ASP A 118 -17.47 -4.73 -1.41
N ALA A 119 -16.91 -5.94 -1.35
CA ALA A 119 -16.99 -6.79 -0.15
C ALA A 119 -16.24 -6.18 1.03
N VAL A 120 -15.16 -5.44 0.79
CA VAL A 120 -14.39 -4.77 1.84
C VAL A 120 -14.76 -3.30 2.02
N GLU A 121 -15.72 -2.81 1.23
CA GLU A 121 -16.20 -1.43 1.31
C GLU A 121 -15.08 -0.39 1.14
N VAL A 122 -14.16 -0.65 0.21
CA VAL A 122 -13.05 0.25 -0.11
C VAL A 122 -13.06 0.56 -1.59
N LYS A 123 -12.92 1.84 -1.94
CA LYS A 123 -12.69 2.21 -3.33
C LYS A 123 -11.26 1.82 -3.70
N VAL A 124 -11.12 0.94 -4.67
CA VAL A 124 -9.82 0.49 -5.17
C VAL A 124 -9.51 1.22 -6.49
N VAL A 125 -8.32 1.79 -6.56
CA VAL A 125 -7.80 2.42 -7.77
C VAL A 125 -6.58 1.63 -8.22
N ALA A 126 -6.67 1.00 -9.38
CA ALA A 126 -5.52 0.36 -10.01
C ALA A 126 -4.73 1.44 -10.76
N ILE A 127 -3.43 1.53 -10.48
CA ILE A 127 -2.58 2.59 -11.08
C ILE A 127 -2.24 2.30 -12.55
N ARG A 128 -2.47 1.07 -13.01
CA ARG A 128 -2.19 0.67 -14.39
C ARG A 128 -3.11 -0.46 -14.88
#